data_682c43912bcba7a7c38b081d19a4e0c9
#
_entry.id   682c43912bcba7a7c38b081d19a4e0c9
#
_cell.length_a   1.000
_cell.length_b   1.000
_cell.length_c   1.000
_cell.angle_alpha   90.00
_cell.angle_beta   90.00
_cell.angle_gamma   90.00
#
_symmetry.space_group_name_H-M   'P 1'
#
loop_
_entity.id
_entity.type
_entity.pdbx_description
1 polymer ?
#
loop_
_entity_poly.entity_id
_entity_poly.type
_entity_poly.pdbx_seq_one_letter_code
_entity_poly.pdbx_strand_id
1 'polypeptide(L)'
;MARLIIVSGASGAGKSFLLEQLDRLNKEIKPITKLTTRPARATELEKGSLDLLFDKSDSQVQNCDYTYHYCNHIYGIKRSDIDSTLSKGSSPIVIVARCSTIERIKADYKDALVIYVQNVLSGNDLEKVLDERGDPVGVSQRMQRQKDSLVDFAGNISKKLFDYVIINDFSDTLMAQMQNILESERIRGVNANYVFVIMSFNPEYDEVYTAYKTAALLNGERAIKVQRVDDEHGDFLITEKIEANIERAGLILCDVSEASPNVFYEFGYARAKGKSIIITAKKGTVLPFDVRNYRTIFYTSPIDLQGKVLAELKNHYNVKKH
;
A
#
# COMPACT_ATOMS: atom_id res chain seq x y z
N MET A 1 -3.38 -5.44 -3.62
CA MET A 1 -3.86 -4.18 -4.26
C MET A 1 -3.71 -3.02 -3.30
N ALA A 2 -3.54 -1.80 -3.84
CA ALA A 2 -3.59 -0.60 -3.00
C ALA A 2 -5.00 -0.41 -2.46
N ARG A 3 -5.14 -0.19 -1.15
CA ARG A 3 -6.41 0.09 -0.46
C ARG A 3 -6.18 0.99 0.74
N LEU A 4 -7.21 1.68 1.17
CA LEU A 4 -7.14 2.54 2.35
C LEU A 4 -6.97 1.69 3.63
N ILE A 5 -6.01 2.08 4.47
CA ILE A 5 -5.79 1.49 5.78
C ILE A 5 -6.20 2.52 6.84
N ILE A 6 -7.10 2.15 7.73
CA ILE A 6 -7.52 2.98 8.85
C ILE A 6 -7.00 2.35 10.13
N VAL A 7 -6.21 3.10 10.88
CA VAL A 7 -5.71 2.68 12.19
C VAL A 7 -6.46 3.44 13.26
N SER A 8 -7.07 2.72 14.20
CA SER A 8 -7.74 3.28 15.36
C SER A 8 -7.15 2.71 16.67
N GLY A 9 -7.58 3.21 17.78
CA GLY A 9 -7.14 2.74 19.09
C GLY A 9 -6.97 3.85 20.10
N ALA A 10 -6.83 3.47 21.36
CA ALA A 10 -6.73 4.38 22.47
C ALA A 10 -5.49 5.31 22.42
N SER A 11 -5.53 6.38 23.19
CA SER A 11 -4.35 7.23 23.39
C SER A 11 -3.22 6.40 24.02
N GLY A 12 -2.00 6.54 23.52
CA GLY A 12 -0.87 5.75 24.02
C GLY A 12 -0.76 4.34 23.45
N ALA A 13 -1.68 3.89 22.58
CA ALA A 13 -1.63 2.53 22.03
C ALA A 13 -0.51 2.29 21.01
N GLY A 14 0.33 3.27 20.67
CA GLY A 14 1.46 3.08 19.74
C GLY A 14 1.16 3.39 18.27
N LYS A 15 0.00 3.98 17.95
CA LYS A 15 -0.41 4.25 16.56
C LYS A 15 0.58 5.10 15.77
N SER A 16 1.11 6.18 16.35
CA SER A 16 2.08 7.07 15.67
C SER A 16 3.41 6.35 15.43
N PHE A 17 3.87 5.55 16.42
CA PHE A 17 5.05 4.71 16.23
C PHE A 17 4.85 3.71 15.09
N LEU A 18 3.70 3.02 15.05
CA LEU A 18 3.36 2.11 13.95
C LEU A 18 3.42 2.81 12.59
N LEU A 19 2.87 4.03 12.51
CA LEU A 19 2.86 4.83 11.28
C LEU A 19 4.27 5.19 10.83
N GLU A 20 5.13 5.65 11.74
CA GLU A 20 6.53 5.98 11.47
C GLU A 20 7.34 4.77 10.98
N GLN A 21 7.14 3.61 11.61
CA GLN A 21 7.81 2.39 11.17
C GLN A 21 7.33 1.93 9.80
N LEU A 22 6.04 2.01 9.52
CA LEU A 22 5.50 1.65 8.21
C LEU A 22 6.00 2.57 7.09
N ASP A 23 6.06 3.88 7.32
CA ASP A 23 6.60 4.82 6.32
C ASP A 23 8.08 4.55 6.01
N ARG A 24 8.87 4.15 7.02
CA ARG A 24 10.28 3.78 6.84
C ARG A 24 10.47 2.47 6.09
N LEU A 25 9.69 1.44 6.45
CA LEU A 25 9.91 0.07 6.00
C LEU A 25 9.15 -0.26 4.71
N ASN A 26 8.02 0.40 4.46
CA ASN A 26 7.14 0.11 3.34
C ASN A 26 6.81 1.37 2.54
N LYS A 27 7.57 1.64 1.48
CA LYS A 27 7.37 2.81 0.62
C LYS A 27 6.04 2.82 -0.14
N GLU A 28 5.32 1.73 -0.12
CA GLU A 28 4.02 1.57 -0.79
C GLU A 28 2.84 1.99 0.11
N ILE A 29 3.08 2.13 1.42
CA ILE A 29 2.11 2.69 2.37
C ILE A 29 2.45 4.15 2.62
N LYS A 30 1.45 5.03 2.48
CA LYS A 30 1.64 6.48 2.58
C LYS A 30 0.76 7.07 3.67
N PRO A 31 1.35 7.69 4.70
CA PRO A 31 0.60 8.44 5.69
C PRO A 31 -0.23 9.55 5.04
N ILE A 32 -1.50 9.64 5.46
CA ILE A 32 -2.38 10.78 5.11
C ILE A 32 -2.31 11.80 6.23
N THR A 33 -1.93 13.01 5.87
CA THR A 33 -1.80 14.11 6.82
C THR A 33 -3.16 14.76 7.06
N LYS A 34 -3.60 14.78 8.32
CA LYS A 34 -4.86 15.41 8.77
C LYS A 34 -4.61 16.85 9.20
N LEU A 35 -5.57 17.71 8.97
CA LEU A 35 -5.61 19.04 9.58
C LEU A 35 -6.15 18.95 11.01
N THR A 36 -5.63 19.77 11.93
CA THR A 36 -6.17 19.84 13.29
C THR A 36 -6.05 21.23 13.89
N THR A 37 -7.03 21.59 14.72
CA THR A 37 -7.00 22.81 15.54
C THR A 37 -6.13 22.62 16.81
N ARG A 38 -5.60 21.42 17.03
CA ARG A 38 -4.72 21.12 18.15
C ARG A 38 -3.36 21.78 17.96
N PRO A 39 -2.80 22.45 18.99
CA PRO A 39 -1.41 22.90 18.93
C PRO A 39 -0.44 21.71 18.91
N ALA A 40 0.72 21.90 18.27
CA ALA A 40 1.77 20.89 18.26
C ALA A 40 2.37 20.73 19.68
N ARG A 41 2.77 19.51 20.02
CA ARG A 41 3.53 19.21 21.24
C ARG A 41 5.01 19.56 21.05
N ALA A 42 5.75 19.69 22.13
CA ALA A 42 7.18 19.98 22.07
C ALA A 42 7.94 18.98 21.16
N THR A 43 7.69 17.69 21.33
CA THR A 43 8.31 16.64 20.49
C THR A 43 7.89 16.68 19.01
N GLU A 44 6.67 17.15 18.74
CA GLU A 44 6.15 17.31 17.37
C GLU A 44 6.68 18.57 16.69
N LEU A 45 7.00 19.62 17.49
CA LEU A 45 7.68 20.83 16.97
C LEU A 45 9.12 20.53 16.55
N GLU A 46 9.82 19.67 17.30
CA GLU A 46 11.20 19.31 17.01
C GLU A 46 11.33 18.33 15.85
N LYS A 47 10.48 17.30 15.80
CA LYS A 47 10.59 16.18 14.83
C LYS A 47 9.62 16.25 13.67
N GLY A 48 8.64 17.14 13.71
CA GLY A 48 7.50 17.14 12.81
C GLY A 48 6.47 16.05 13.11
N SER A 49 5.46 15.93 12.28
CA SER A 49 4.45 14.86 12.34
C SER A 49 4.14 14.36 10.93
N LEU A 50 4.07 13.04 10.77
CA LEU A 50 3.70 12.42 9.48
C LEU A 50 2.20 12.51 9.20
N ASP A 51 1.37 12.58 10.24
CA ASP A 51 -0.07 12.45 10.14
C ASP A 51 -0.87 13.71 10.56
N LEU A 52 -0.19 14.80 10.98
CA LEU A 52 -0.88 15.99 11.47
C LEU A 52 -0.25 17.29 10.97
N LEU A 53 -1.11 18.22 10.53
CA LEU A 53 -0.83 19.64 10.35
C LEU A 53 -1.59 20.42 11.43
N PHE A 54 -0.83 21.05 12.33
CA PHE A 54 -1.30 21.68 13.55
C PHE A 54 -1.80 23.11 13.34
N ASP A 55 -2.42 23.66 14.38
CA ASP A 55 -2.80 25.08 14.51
C ASP A 55 -3.64 25.61 13.34
N LYS A 56 -4.51 24.76 12.77
CA LYS A 56 -5.43 25.18 11.70
C LYS A 56 -6.67 25.83 12.30
N SER A 57 -7.23 26.82 11.61
CA SER A 57 -8.51 27.40 12.01
C SER A 57 -9.65 26.38 11.91
N ASP A 58 -10.69 26.56 12.71
CA ASP A 58 -11.86 25.69 12.70
C ASP A 58 -12.45 25.60 11.29
N SER A 59 -12.56 26.70 10.55
CA SER A 59 -13.06 26.73 9.18
C SER A 59 -12.21 25.90 8.21
N GLN A 60 -10.87 25.94 8.35
CA GLN A 60 -9.98 25.12 7.51
C GLN A 60 -10.17 23.64 7.75
N VAL A 61 -10.39 23.25 9.01
CA VAL A 61 -10.58 21.84 9.36
C VAL A 61 -11.99 21.36 9.01
N GLN A 62 -13.02 22.22 9.23
CA GLN A 62 -14.42 21.90 8.89
C GLN A 62 -14.66 21.76 7.39
N ASN A 63 -13.85 22.35 6.55
CA ASN A 63 -13.90 22.20 5.08
C ASN A 63 -13.31 20.85 4.59
N CYS A 64 -12.87 19.98 5.49
CA CYS A 64 -12.46 18.63 5.13
C CYS A 64 -13.68 17.70 4.98
N ASP A 65 -13.55 16.66 4.15
CA ASP A 65 -14.63 15.70 3.86
C ASP A 65 -15.02 14.85 5.08
N TYR A 66 -14.02 14.47 5.87
CA TYR A 66 -14.22 13.68 7.10
C TYR A 66 -13.68 14.42 8.29
N THR A 67 -14.58 14.95 9.12
CA THR A 67 -14.24 15.69 10.33
C THR A 67 -14.74 14.97 11.57
N TYR A 68 -14.02 15.14 12.68
CA TYR A 68 -14.43 14.65 13.98
C TYR A 68 -13.84 15.47 15.11
N HIS A 69 -14.57 15.50 16.24
CA HIS A 69 -14.11 16.09 17.49
C HIS A 69 -13.41 15.05 18.35
N TYR A 70 -12.24 15.37 18.83
CA TYR A 70 -11.50 14.55 19.79
C TYR A 70 -10.69 15.43 20.71
N CYS A 71 -10.92 15.30 22.04
CA CYS A 71 -10.20 16.05 23.08
C CYS A 71 -10.24 17.57 22.88
N ASN A 72 -11.42 18.14 22.70
CA ASN A 72 -11.69 19.57 22.50
C ASN A 72 -11.04 20.17 21.24
N HIS A 73 -10.56 19.32 20.33
CA HIS A 73 -9.99 19.74 19.05
C HIS A 73 -10.74 19.10 17.89
N ILE A 74 -10.69 19.76 16.76
CA ILE A 74 -11.26 19.26 15.49
C ILE A 74 -10.13 18.65 14.67
N TYR A 75 -10.43 17.54 14.01
CA TYR A 75 -9.56 16.86 13.06
C TYR A 75 -10.28 16.71 11.74
N GLY A 76 -9.56 16.94 10.65
CA GLY A 76 -10.10 16.88 9.30
C GLY A 76 -9.21 16.07 8.37
N ILE A 77 -9.84 15.24 7.54
CA ILE A 77 -9.21 14.41 6.52
C ILE A 77 -9.79 14.82 5.17
N LYS A 78 -8.95 15.06 4.19
CA LYS A 78 -9.35 15.35 2.83
C LYS A 78 -9.47 14.07 2.01
N ARG A 79 -10.59 13.89 1.34
CA ARG A 79 -10.80 12.78 0.39
C ARG A 79 -9.77 12.83 -0.75
N SER A 80 -9.48 14.02 -1.26
CA SER A 80 -8.51 14.23 -2.34
C SER A 80 -7.14 13.62 -2.06
N ASP A 81 -6.68 13.64 -0.80
CA ASP A 81 -5.37 13.11 -0.43
C ASP A 81 -5.37 11.56 -0.45
N ILE A 82 -6.48 10.96 0.00
CA ILE A 82 -6.70 9.51 -0.08
C ILE A 82 -6.75 9.07 -1.56
N ASP A 83 -7.59 9.71 -2.37
CA ASP A 83 -7.79 9.38 -3.78
C ASP A 83 -6.51 9.57 -4.60
N SER A 84 -5.78 10.67 -4.36
CA SER A 84 -4.49 10.91 -5.00
C SER A 84 -3.46 9.83 -4.67
N THR A 85 -3.47 9.30 -3.44
CA THR A 85 -2.56 8.24 -3.02
C THR A 85 -2.93 6.91 -3.68
N LEU A 86 -4.23 6.56 -3.68
CA LEU A 86 -4.75 5.35 -4.32
C LEU A 86 -4.49 5.36 -5.83
N SER A 87 -4.70 6.50 -6.50
CA SER A 87 -4.48 6.62 -7.96
C SER A 87 -3.02 6.44 -8.37
N LYS A 88 -2.08 6.69 -7.46
CA LYS A 88 -0.65 6.41 -7.63
C LYS A 88 -0.27 4.95 -7.35
N GLY A 89 -1.24 4.11 -6.99
CA GLY A 89 -1.02 2.70 -6.67
C GLY A 89 -0.42 2.46 -5.28
N SER A 90 -0.41 3.47 -4.41
CA SER A 90 0.02 3.35 -3.01
C SER A 90 -1.17 3.22 -2.07
N SER A 91 -1.00 2.53 -0.94
CA SER A 91 -2.01 2.37 0.09
C SER A 91 -1.96 3.55 1.07
N PRO A 92 -2.96 4.43 1.09
CA PRO A 92 -3.04 5.48 2.10
C PRO A 92 -3.30 4.86 3.48
N ILE A 93 -2.61 5.37 4.51
CA ILE A 93 -2.85 5.00 5.89
C ILE A 93 -3.22 6.24 6.71
N VAL A 94 -4.31 6.15 7.49
CA VAL A 94 -4.81 7.26 8.28
C VAL A 94 -5.17 6.82 9.70
N ILE A 95 -4.82 7.62 10.70
CA ILE A 95 -5.22 7.39 12.09
C ILE A 95 -6.55 8.11 12.34
N VAL A 96 -7.59 7.38 12.75
CA VAL A 96 -8.93 7.91 13.06
C VAL A 96 -9.33 7.48 14.47
N ALA A 97 -9.71 8.46 15.31
CA ALA A 97 -10.00 8.21 16.72
C ALA A 97 -11.48 7.92 17.02
N ARG A 98 -12.41 8.14 16.07
CA ARG A 98 -13.85 8.00 16.27
C ARG A 98 -14.46 6.98 15.34
N CYS A 99 -15.21 6.03 15.90
CA CYS A 99 -15.89 4.98 15.14
C CYS A 99 -16.90 5.54 14.14
N SER A 100 -17.64 6.58 14.50
CA SER A 100 -18.59 7.24 13.58
C SER A 100 -17.94 7.82 12.34
N THR A 101 -16.70 8.31 12.46
CA THR A 101 -15.93 8.80 11.30
C THR A 101 -15.40 7.64 10.47
N ILE A 102 -14.97 6.55 11.11
CA ILE A 102 -14.57 5.32 10.40
C ILE A 102 -15.74 4.76 9.58
N GLU A 103 -16.95 4.74 10.15
CA GLU A 103 -18.18 4.32 9.42
C GLU A 103 -18.41 5.16 8.15
N ARG A 104 -18.28 6.49 8.25
CA ARG A 104 -18.43 7.39 7.10
C ARG A 104 -17.37 7.14 6.04
N ILE A 105 -16.11 6.98 6.44
CA ILE A 105 -15.02 6.67 5.51
C ILE A 105 -15.24 5.30 4.85
N LYS A 106 -15.66 4.29 5.63
CA LYS A 106 -15.90 2.93 5.11
C LYS A 106 -17.13 2.86 4.18
N ALA A 107 -18.07 3.79 4.31
CA ALA A 107 -19.20 3.91 3.37
C ALA A 107 -18.71 4.34 1.96
N ASP A 108 -17.71 5.20 1.88
CA ASP A 108 -17.11 5.66 0.63
C ASP A 108 -16.02 4.70 0.10
N TYR A 109 -15.26 4.07 1.01
CA TYR A 109 -14.17 3.12 0.72
C TYR A 109 -14.52 1.75 1.32
N LYS A 110 -15.39 1.01 0.64
CA LYS A 110 -15.98 -0.26 1.15
C LYS A 110 -14.94 -1.35 1.44
N ASP A 111 -13.83 -1.32 0.73
CA ASP A 111 -12.69 -2.24 0.88
C ASP A 111 -11.63 -1.74 1.87
N ALA A 112 -11.87 -0.60 2.55
CA ALA A 112 -10.93 -0.09 3.54
C ALA A 112 -10.67 -1.11 4.65
N LEU A 113 -9.37 -1.31 4.96
CA LEU A 113 -8.91 -2.16 6.04
C LEU A 113 -8.89 -1.37 7.34
N VAL A 114 -9.62 -1.81 8.34
CA VAL A 114 -9.74 -1.13 9.63
C VAL A 114 -9.07 -1.96 10.72
N ILE A 115 -8.02 -1.40 11.33
CA ILE A 115 -7.21 -2.06 12.37
C ILE A 115 -7.33 -1.28 13.67
N TYR A 116 -7.68 -1.97 14.75
CA TYR A 116 -7.68 -1.40 16.09
C TYR A 116 -6.40 -1.79 16.82
N VAL A 117 -5.70 -0.81 17.39
CA VAL A 117 -4.48 -1.02 18.17
C VAL A 117 -4.83 -0.91 19.65
N GLN A 118 -4.65 -1.99 20.40
CA GLN A 118 -4.89 -2.10 21.84
C GLN A 118 -3.56 -2.25 22.57
N ASN A 119 -3.33 -1.46 23.64
CA ASN A 119 -2.22 -1.71 24.54
C ASN A 119 -2.63 -2.62 25.70
N VAL A 120 -1.67 -3.32 26.26
CA VAL A 120 -1.86 -4.23 27.41
C VAL A 120 -1.33 -3.66 28.73
N LEU A 121 -0.87 -2.41 28.75
CA LEU A 121 -0.32 -1.82 29.95
C LEU A 121 -1.39 -1.65 31.04
N SER A 122 -1.02 -2.00 32.25
CA SER A 122 -1.79 -1.68 33.44
C SER A 122 -1.84 -0.17 33.69
N GLY A 123 -2.79 0.29 34.53
CA GLY A 123 -2.95 1.73 34.80
C GLY A 123 -1.63 2.43 35.15
N ASN A 124 -0.85 1.86 36.09
CA ASN A 124 0.40 2.46 36.62
C ASN A 124 1.53 2.47 35.57
N ASP A 125 1.63 1.42 34.75
CA ASP A 125 2.67 1.35 33.71
C ASP A 125 2.33 2.26 32.53
N LEU A 126 1.06 2.37 32.20
CA LEU A 126 0.59 3.32 31.21
C LEU A 126 0.83 4.78 31.66
N GLU A 127 0.63 5.06 32.95
CA GLU A 127 0.95 6.39 33.54
C GLU A 127 2.39 6.78 33.28
N LYS A 128 3.35 5.88 33.54
CA LYS A 128 4.78 6.12 33.28
C LYS A 128 5.08 6.42 31.81
N VAL A 129 4.58 5.57 30.91
CA VAL A 129 4.79 5.76 29.47
C VAL A 129 4.17 7.05 28.95
N LEU A 130 3.05 7.49 29.53
CA LEU A 130 2.38 8.72 29.16
C LEU A 130 3.08 9.96 29.74
N ASP A 131 3.67 9.85 30.90
CA ASP A 131 4.38 10.95 31.61
C ASP A 131 5.71 11.26 30.90
N GLU A 132 6.44 10.23 30.48
CA GLU A 132 7.69 10.37 29.72
C GLU A 132 7.52 11.11 28.36
N ARG A 133 6.30 11.20 27.82
CA ARG A 133 6.01 11.91 26.57
C ARG A 133 5.85 13.42 26.71
N GLY A 134 5.89 13.96 27.92
CA GLY A 134 5.88 15.42 28.15
C GLY A 134 4.63 16.15 27.64
N ASP A 135 3.46 15.49 27.61
CA ASP A 135 2.20 16.11 27.15
C ASP A 135 1.60 16.96 28.28
N PRO A 136 1.22 18.22 28.05
CA PRO A 136 0.65 19.12 29.07
C PRO A 136 -0.70 18.64 29.61
N VAL A 137 -1.29 17.61 29.02
CA VAL A 137 -2.54 17.03 29.51
C VAL A 137 -2.24 16.00 30.60
N GLY A 138 -2.71 16.25 31.81
CA GLY A 138 -2.46 15.38 32.98
C GLY A 138 -2.87 13.93 32.75
N VAL A 139 -2.17 13.03 33.43
CA VAL A 139 -2.33 11.56 33.33
C VAL A 139 -3.79 11.12 33.49
N SER A 140 -4.52 11.72 34.44
CA SER A 140 -5.94 11.39 34.68
C SER A 140 -6.84 11.63 33.48
N GLN A 141 -6.62 12.71 32.72
CA GLN A 141 -7.41 12.97 31.49
C GLN A 141 -7.05 11.98 30.37
N ARG A 142 -5.82 11.51 30.30
CA ARG A 142 -5.41 10.49 29.32
C ARG A 142 -5.99 9.12 29.64
N MET A 143 -6.06 8.76 30.92
CA MET A 143 -6.73 7.55 31.40
C MET A 143 -8.22 7.60 31.05
N GLN A 144 -8.87 8.75 31.23
CA GLN A 144 -10.27 8.90 30.81
C GLN A 144 -10.45 8.74 29.29
N ARG A 145 -9.57 9.36 28.49
CA ARG A 145 -9.58 9.21 27.01
C ARG A 145 -9.40 7.78 26.56
N GLN A 146 -8.58 7.00 27.28
CA GLN A 146 -8.43 5.57 26.99
C GLN A 146 -9.71 4.82 27.26
N LYS A 147 -10.36 5.07 28.42
CA LYS A 147 -11.67 4.49 28.74
C LYS A 147 -12.72 4.85 27.69
N ASP A 148 -12.82 6.12 27.32
CA ASP A 148 -13.76 6.60 26.31
C ASP A 148 -13.53 5.93 24.95
N SER A 149 -12.27 5.74 24.54
CA SER A 149 -11.92 5.03 23.30
C SER A 149 -12.28 3.55 23.36
N LEU A 150 -12.10 2.89 24.50
CA LEU A 150 -12.50 1.50 24.69
C LEU A 150 -14.02 1.33 24.69
N VAL A 151 -14.76 2.27 25.30
CA VAL A 151 -16.22 2.28 25.26
C VAL A 151 -16.73 2.48 23.83
N ASP A 152 -16.17 3.43 23.08
CA ASP A 152 -16.50 3.63 21.65
C ASP A 152 -16.22 2.38 20.84
N PHE A 153 -15.06 1.75 21.02
CA PHE A 153 -14.69 0.48 20.38
C PHE A 153 -15.68 -0.64 20.74
N ALA A 154 -15.90 -0.88 22.03
CA ALA A 154 -16.77 -1.96 22.51
C ALA A 154 -18.22 -1.79 22.01
N GLY A 155 -18.74 -0.56 22.00
CA GLY A 155 -20.08 -0.24 21.49
C GLY A 155 -20.23 -0.46 19.98
N ASN A 156 -19.13 -0.55 19.21
CA ASN A 156 -19.15 -0.71 17.76
C ASN A 156 -18.64 -2.09 17.28
N ILE A 157 -18.25 -2.99 18.17
CA ILE A 157 -17.82 -4.36 17.80
C ILE A 157 -18.90 -5.10 17.00
N SER A 158 -20.16 -4.99 17.42
CA SER A 158 -21.28 -5.65 16.75
C SER A 158 -21.52 -5.18 15.31
N LYS A 159 -21.06 -3.99 14.96
CA LYS A 159 -21.16 -3.42 13.61
C LYS A 159 -20.12 -3.97 12.62
N LYS A 160 -19.23 -4.87 13.07
CA LYS A 160 -18.12 -5.41 12.27
C LYS A 160 -17.28 -4.32 11.59
N LEU A 161 -17.06 -3.22 12.32
CA LEU A 161 -16.35 -2.05 11.79
C LEU A 161 -14.86 -2.31 11.66
N PHE A 162 -14.31 -3.15 12.53
CA PHE A 162 -12.89 -3.48 12.63
C PHE A 162 -12.64 -4.85 12.00
N ASP A 163 -11.64 -4.91 11.11
CA ASP A 163 -11.23 -6.15 10.45
C ASP A 163 -10.21 -6.89 11.31
N TYR A 164 -9.34 -6.15 12.05
CA TYR A 164 -8.31 -6.71 12.93
C TYR A 164 -8.18 -5.91 14.22
N VAL A 165 -7.74 -6.61 15.26
CA VAL A 165 -7.24 -6.02 16.51
C VAL A 165 -5.81 -6.50 16.70
N ILE A 166 -4.87 -5.57 16.84
CA ILE A 166 -3.47 -5.86 17.15
C ILE A 166 -3.14 -5.40 18.57
N ILE A 167 -2.31 -6.19 19.23
CA ILE A 167 -1.93 -5.96 20.62
C ILE A 167 -0.54 -5.34 20.67
N ASN A 168 -0.45 -4.19 21.30
CA ASN A 168 0.83 -3.55 21.60
C ASN A 168 1.23 -3.83 23.04
N ASP A 169 2.20 -4.70 23.21
CA ASP A 169 2.87 -5.02 24.46
C ASP A 169 4.19 -4.22 24.64
N PHE A 170 4.43 -3.26 23.75
CA PHE A 170 5.64 -2.43 23.67
C PHE A 170 6.91 -3.21 23.33
N SER A 171 6.77 -4.43 22.81
CA SER A 171 7.85 -5.21 22.18
C SER A 171 7.82 -5.08 20.66
N ASP A 172 8.71 -5.82 19.99
CA ASP A 172 8.75 -5.88 18.51
C ASP A 172 7.54 -6.60 17.88
N THR A 173 6.67 -7.20 18.70
CA THR A 173 5.50 -7.97 18.23
C THR A 173 4.48 -7.11 17.50
N LEU A 174 4.36 -5.82 17.84
CA LEU A 174 3.43 -4.89 17.18
C LEU A 174 3.69 -4.82 15.66
N MET A 175 4.95 -4.69 15.27
CA MET A 175 5.32 -4.61 13.85
C MET A 175 5.15 -5.95 13.15
N ALA A 176 5.48 -7.07 13.82
CA ALA A 176 5.28 -8.40 13.28
C ALA A 176 3.79 -8.69 13.01
N GLN A 177 2.90 -8.36 13.95
CA GLN A 177 1.44 -8.49 13.77
C GLN A 177 0.96 -7.66 12.57
N MET A 178 1.41 -6.41 12.45
CA MET A 178 1.03 -5.54 11.34
C MET A 178 1.53 -6.06 10.00
N GLN A 179 2.76 -6.55 9.92
CA GLN A 179 3.31 -7.16 8.71
C GLN A 179 2.52 -8.38 8.28
N ASN A 180 2.19 -9.29 9.22
CA ASN A 180 1.36 -10.46 8.94
C ASN A 180 -0.02 -10.07 8.38
N ILE A 181 -0.65 -9.02 8.92
CA ILE A 181 -1.92 -8.51 8.39
C ILE A 181 -1.74 -7.98 6.97
N LEU A 182 -0.72 -7.15 6.73
CA LEU A 182 -0.46 -6.58 5.41
C LEU A 182 -0.20 -7.68 4.36
N GLU A 183 0.50 -8.73 4.75
CA GLU A 183 0.76 -9.89 3.89
C GLU A 183 -0.52 -10.69 3.62
N SER A 184 -1.29 -11.02 4.66
CA SER A 184 -2.55 -11.77 4.54
C SER A 184 -3.59 -11.03 3.70
N GLU A 185 -3.67 -9.71 3.85
CA GLU A 185 -4.55 -8.84 3.10
C GLU A 185 -3.99 -8.46 1.71
N ARG A 186 -2.81 -8.98 1.37
CA ARG A 186 -2.12 -8.69 0.10
C ARG A 186 -2.05 -7.19 -0.20
N ILE A 187 -1.84 -6.39 0.86
CA ILE A 187 -1.65 -4.95 0.74
C ILE A 187 -0.24 -4.71 0.22
N ARG A 188 -0.16 -4.66 -1.10
CA ARG A 188 1.06 -4.36 -1.82
C ARG A 188 0.73 -3.22 -2.76
N GLY A 189 1.43 -2.11 -2.62
CA GLY A 189 1.32 -1.02 -3.55
C GLY A 189 1.88 -1.42 -4.92
N VAL A 190 1.40 -0.78 -5.96
CA VAL A 190 1.96 -0.92 -7.31
C VAL A 190 3.27 -0.13 -7.37
N ASN A 191 4.37 -0.82 -7.60
CA ASN A 191 5.65 -0.16 -7.87
C ASN A 191 5.73 0.19 -9.36
N ALA A 192 5.52 1.47 -9.69
CA ALA A 192 5.52 1.95 -11.07
C ALA A 192 6.84 1.65 -11.83
N ASN A 193 7.94 1.44 -11.10
CA ASN A 193 9.25 1.13 -11.69
C ASN A 193 9.58 -0.37 -11.68
N TYR A 194 8.62 -1.21 -11.26
CA TYR A 194 8.78 -2.64 -11.24
C TYR A 194 8.00 -3.27 -12.40
N VAL A 195 8.70 -3.98 -13.24
CA VAL A 195 8.16 -4.73 -14.38
C VAL A 195 8.34 -6.21 -14.10
N PHE A 196 7.23 -6.94 -14.00
CA PHE A 196 7.28 -8.38 -13.83
C PHE A 196 7.15 -9.07 -15.19
N VAL A 197 7.93 -10.12 -15.41
CA VAL A 197 7.96 -10.86 -16.65
C VAL A 197 7.24 -12.19 -16.49
N ILE A 198 6.22 -12.40 -17.29
CA ILE A 198 5.48 -13.66 -17.45
C ILE A 198 5.97 -14.32 -18.74
N MET A 199 6.65 -15.45 -18.63
CA MET A 199 7.17 -16.20 -19.78
C MET A 199 7.56 -17.62 -19.38
N SER A 200 7.79 -18.48 -20.35
CA SER A 200 8.37 -19.81 -20.12
C SER A 200 9.76 -19.74 -19.48
N PHE A 201 10.06 -20.68 -18.60
CA PHE A 201 11.40 -20.88 -18.03
C PHE A 201 12.30 -21.78 -18.87
N ASN A 202 11.85 -22.18 -20.07
CA ASN A 202 12.67 -22.95 -20.98
C ASN A 202 13.91 -22.12 -21.37
N PRO A 203 15.14 -22.66 -21.22
CA PRO A 203 16.38 -21.95 -21.53
C PRO A 203 16.45 -21.35 -22.96
N GLU A 204 15.69 -21.87 -23.88
CA GLU A 204 15.55 -21.31 -25.24
C GLU A 204 15.09 -19.85 -25.23
N TYR A 205 14.38 -19.41 -24.17
CA TYR A 205 13.86 -18.05 -24.01
C TYR A 205 14.70 -17.14 -23.11
N ASP A 206 15.86 -17.58 -22.64
CA ASP A 206 16.73 -16.75 -21.79
C ASP A 206 17.28 -15.50 -22.49
N GLU A 207 17.51 -15.61 -23.81
CA GLU A 207 17.88 -14.45 -24.63
C GLU A 207 16.72 -13.45 -24.77
N VAL A 208 15.46 -13.92 -24.80
CA VAL A 208 14.25 -13.07 -24.75
C VAL A 208 14.18 -12.31 -23.45
N TYR A 209 14.42 -13.00 -22.33
CA TYR A 209 14.45 -12.36 -21.00
C TYR A 209 15.57 -11.32 -20.90
N THR A 210 16.74 -11.64 -21.45
CA THR A 210 17.87 -10.70 -21.52
C THR A 210 17.54 -9.47 -22.35
N ALA A 211 16.81 -9.63 -23.46
CA ALA A 211 16.34 -8.51 -24.29
C ALA A 211 15.41 -7.56 -23.52
N TYR A 212 14.53 -8.07 -22.66
CA TYR A 212 13.68 -7.26 -21.78
C TYR A 212 14.49 -6.44 -20.77
N LYS A 213 15.44 -7.09 -20.09
CA LYS A 213 16.34 -6.40 -19.15
C LYS A 213 17.14 -5.29 -19.83
N THR A 214 17.67 -5.57 -21.00
CA THR A 214 18.45 -4.61 -21.79
C THR A 214 17.61 -3.44 -22.27
N ALA A 215 16.37 -3.69 -22.74
CA ALA A 215 15.46 -2.63 -23.12
C ALA A 215 15.15 -1.69 -21.96
N ALA A 216 14.95 -2.23 -20.77
CA ALA A 216 14.73 -1.43 -19.55
C ALA A 216 15.95 -0.58 -19.17
N LEU A 217 17.17 -1.13 -19.26
CA LEU A 217 18.41 -0.41 -19.03
C LEU A 217 18.61 0.75 -20.03
N LEU A 218 18.32 0.51 -21.30
CA LEU A 218 18.44 1.51 -22.36
C LEU A 218 17.38 2.60 -22.31
N ASN A 219 16.31 2.41 -21.52
CA ASN A 219 15.30 3.46 -21.33
C ASN A 219 15.90 4.73 -20.70
N GLY A 220 16.96 4.62 -19.91
CA GLY A 220 17.84 5.72 -19.44
C GLY A 220 17.20 6.79 -18.56
N GLU A 221 15.94 7.11 -18.77
CA GLU A 221 15.22 8.18 -18.05
C GLU A 221 14.72 7.74 -16.67
N ARG A 222 14.67 6.44 -16.40
CA ARG A 222 14.10 5.87 -15.18
C ARG A 222 14.74 4.52 -14.86
N ALA A 223 15.11 4.33 -13.60
CA ALA A 223 15.57 3.03 -13.12
C ALA A 223 14.38 2.06 -13.06
N ILE A 224 14.26 1.21 -14.07
CA ILE A 224 13.22 0.18 -14.17
C ILE A 224 13.82 -1.15 -13.74
N LYS A 225 13.20 -1.79 -12.73
CA LYS A 225 13.56 -3.15 -12.31
C LYS A 225 12.71 -4.15 -13.10
N VAL A 226 13.35 -4.95 -13.96
CA VAL A 226 12.72 -6.07 -14.67
C VAL A 226 13.07 -7.36 -13.95
N GLN A 227 12.08 -8.18 -13.64
CA GLN A 227 12.28 -9.40 -12.87
C GLN A 227 11.31 -10.50 -13.30
N ARG A 228 11.83 -11.74 -13.37
CA ARG A 228 11.09 -13.00 -13.51
C ARG A 228 11.13 -13.72 -12.15
N VAL A 229 10.21 -14.64 -11.86
CA VAL A 229 10.11 -15.25 -10.52
C VAL A 229 11.35 -16.08 -10.14
N ASP A 230 12.01 -16.68 -11.09
CA ASP A 230 13.23 -17.47 -10.88
C ASP A 230 14.50 -16.64 -10.57
N ASP A 231 14.45 -15.33 -10.74
CA ASP A 231 15.50 -14.44 -10.20
C ASP A 231 15.43 -14.32 -8.66
N GLU A 232 14.38 -14.83 -8.02
CA GLU A 232 14.21 -14.76 -6.58
C GLU A 232 14.67 -16.04 -5.90
N HIS A 233 15.45 -15.90 -4.81
CA HIS A 233 15.95 -17.00 -4.01
C HIS A 233 15.18 -17.12 -2.70
N GLY A 234 15.00 -18.34 -2.20
CA GLY A 234 14.35 -18.63 -0.92
C GLY A 234 13.36 -19.78 -1.00
N ASP A 235 12.84 -20.19 0.16
CA ASP A 235 11.79 -21.18 0.28
C ASP A 235 10.42 -20.49 0.29
N PHE A 236 9.66 -20.63 -0.79
CA PHE A 236 8.32 -20.01 -0.95
C PHE A 236 7.45 -20.82 -1.91
N LEU A 237 6.14 -20.66 -1.77
CA LEU A 237 5.19 -21.20 -2.75
C LEU A 237 5.25 -20.38 -4.04
N ILE A 238 5.71 -20.97 -5.12
CA ILE A 238 5.96 -20.31 -6.41
C ILE A 238 4.71 -19.55 -6.90
N THR A 239 3.54 -20.17 -6.83
CA THR A 239 2.29 -19.57 -7.30
C THR A 239 1.94 -18.29 -6.53
N GLU A 240 2.00 -18.32 -5.20
CA GLU A 240 1.74 -17.14 -4.37
C GLU A 240 2.74 -16.02 -4.66
N LYS A 241 3.98 -16.38 -4.91
CA LYS A 241 5.02 -15.41 -5.23
C LYS A 241 4.79 -14.75 -6.59
N ILE A 242 4.38 -15.52 -7.60
CA ILE A 242 4.02 -15.01 -8.94
C ILE A 242 2.84 -14.04 -8.82
N GLU A 243 1.76 -14.44 -8.15
CA GLU A 243 0.60 -13.58 -7.94
C GLU A 243 0.99 -12.27 -7.24
N ALA A 244 1.83 -12.37 -6.21
CA ALA A 244 2.35 -11.23 -5.48
C ALA A 244 3.17 -10.27 -6.37
N ASN A 245 4.02 -10.81 -7.23
CA ASN A 245 4.82 -10.03 -8.16
C ASN A 245 3.95 -9.37 -9.23
N ILE A 246 2.95 -10.08 -9.75
CA ILE A 246 1.94 -9.52 -10.67
C ILE A 246 1.21 -8.35 -9.99
N GLU A 247 0.72 -8.52 -8.76
CA GLU A 247 0.01 -7.46 -8.04
C GLU A 247 0.88 -6.22 -7.79
N ARG A 248 2.16 -6.42 -7.49
CA ARG A 248 3.13 -5.35 -7.23
C ARG A 248 3.58 -4.63 -8.51
N ALA A 249 3.59 -5.31 -9.65
CA ALA A 249 4.14 -4.75 -10.89
C ALA A 249 3.35 -3.54 -11.40
N GLY A 250 4.06 -2.49 -11.79
CA GLY A 250 3.52 -1.34 -12.52
C GLY A 250 3.23 -1.64 -13.97
N LEU A 251 3.93 -2.63 -14.52
CA LEU A 251 3.80 -3.12 -15.89
C LEU A 251 4.15 -4.61 -15.92
N ILE A 252 3.47 -5.36 -16.79
CA ILE A 252 3.77 -6.75 -17.09
C ILE A 252 4.33 -6.84 -18.52
N LEU A 253 5.41 -7.56 -18.70
CA LEU A 253 5.86 -8.05 -20.01
C LEU A 253 5.48 -9.54 -20.09
N CYS A 254 4.68 -9.91 -21.09
CA CYS A 254 4.21 -11.29 -21.23
C CYS A 254 4.61 -11.85 -22.58
N ASP A 255 5.52 -12.85 -22.60
CA ASP A 255 5.86 -13.59 -23.80
C ASP A 255 5.01 -14.86 -23.92
N VAL A 256 4.28 -14.96 -25.02
CA VAL A 256 3.37 -16.07 -25.33
C VAL A 256 3.87 -16.93 -26.50
N SER A 257 5.17 -16.89 -26.78
CA SER A 257 5.79 -17.69 -27.84
C SER A 257 5.65 -19.18 -27.63
N GLU A 258 5.73 -19.62 -26.37
CA GLU A 258 5.43 -20.97 -25.95
C GLU A 258 4.02 -21.04 -25.36
N ALA A 259 3.21 -21.96 -25.86
CA ALA A 259 1.83 -22.19 -25.40
C ALA A 259 1.82 -22.93 -24.03
N SER A 260 2.42 -22.33 -23.00
CA SER A 260 2.48 -22.89 -21.65
C SER A 260 1.19 -22.59 -20.90
N PRO A 261 0.52 -23.58 -20.28
CA PRO A 261 -0.65 -23.36 -19.43
C PRO A 261 -0.37 -22.39 -18.28
N ASN A 262 0.82 -22.41 -17.71
CA ASN A 262 1.22 -21.51 -16.61
C ASN A 262 1.26 -20.04 -17.07
N VAL A 263 1.86 -19.78 -18.23
CA VAL A 263 1.91 -18.43 -18.81
C VAL A 263 0.50 -17.87 -19.05
N PHE A 264 -0.44 -18.71 -19.54
CA PHE A 264 -1.82 -18.27 -19.75
C PHE A 264 -2.60 -18.07 -18.46
N TYR A 265 -2.37 -18.89 -17.41
CA TYR A 265 -2.92 -18.67 -16.09
C TYR A 265 -2.46 -17.30 -15.52
N GLU A 266 -1.16 -17.05 -15.53
CA GLU A 266 -0.55 -15.81 -15.04
C GLU A 266 -1.04 -14.59 -15.84
N PHE A 267 -1.12 -14.71 -17.15
CA PHE A 267 -1.67 -13.68 -18.03
C PHE A 267 -3.14 -13.38 -17.69
N GLY A 268 -3.97 -14.41 -17.52
CA GLY A 268 -5.38 -14.26 -17.11
C GLY A 268 -5.50 -13.60 -15.75
N TYR A 269 -4.67 -13.99 -14.79
CA TYR A 269 -4.62 -13.37 -13.46
C TYR A 269 -4.22 -11.88 -13.54
N ALA A 270 -3.17 -11.54 -14.30
CA ALA A 270 -2.75 -10.16 -14.50
C ALA A 270 -3.86 -9.31 -15.15
N ARG A 271 -4.61 -9.88 -16.11
CA ARG A 271 -5.78 -9.24 -16.73
C ARG A 271 -6.90 -8.99 -15.73
N ALA A 272 -7.26 -9.99 -14.93
CA ALA A 272 -8.29 -9.87 -13.89
C ALA A 272 -7.94 -8.80 -12.84
N LYS A 273 -6.64 -8.59 -12.58
CA LYS A 273 -6.13 -7.53 -11.69
C LYS A 273 -5.99 -6.16 -12.37
N GLY A 274 -6.43 -5.99 -13.62
CA GLY A 274 -6.40 -4.73 -14.35
C GLY A 274 -4.99 -4.22 -14.66
N LYS A 275 -3.99 -5.11 -14.76
CA LYS A 275 -2.61 -4.71 -15.03
C LYS A 275 -2.41 -4.21 -16.47
N SER A 276 -1.52 -3.24 -16.64
CA SER A 276 -0.99 -2.89 -17.96
C SER A 276 -0.09 -4.03 -18.42
N ILE A 277 -0.34 -4.58 -19.62
CA ILE A 277 0.41 -5.72 -20.15
C ILE A 277 0.88 -5.41 -21.57
N ILE A 278 2.17 -5.60 -21.82
CA ILE A 278 2.75 -5.63 -23.14
C ILE A 278 2.93 -7.11 -23.51
N ILE A 279 2.24 -7.56 -24.55
CA ILE A 279 2.29 -8.95 -25.01
C ILE A 279 3.28 -9.04 -26.17
N THR A 280 4.17 -10.03 -26.12
CA THR A 280 5.12 -10.34 -27.17
C THR A 280 5.01 -11.79 -27.62
N ALA A 281 5.37 -12.07 -28.84
CA ALA A 281 5.47 -13.42 -29.38
C ALA A 281 6.50 -13.50 -30.51
N LYS A 282 7.18 -14.64 -30.63
CA LYS A 282 8.05 -14.93 -31.80
C LYS A 282 7.23 -14.96 -33.06
N LYS A 283 7.73 -14.43 -34.15
CA LYS A 283 7.05 -14.45 -35.46
C LYS A 283 6.76 -15.89 -35.88
N GLY A 284 5.50 -16.15 -36.24
CA GLY A 284 5.03 -17.49 -36.59
C GLY A 284 4.33 -18.22 -35.43
N THR A 285 4.32 -17.66 -34.22
CA THR A 285 3.53 -18.23 -33.13
C THR A 285 2.03 -18.16 -33.42
N VAL A 286 1.34 -19.28 -33.23
CA VAL A 286 -0.13 -19.37 -33.34
C VAL A 286 -0.72 -18.99 -31.99
N LEU A 287 -1.34 -17.82 -31.90
CA LEU A 287 -1.94 -17.33 -30.66
C LEU A 287 -3.27 -18.02 -30.36
N PRO A 288 -3.50 -18.49 -29.13
CA PRO A 288 -4.79 -19.01 -28.70
C PRO A 288 -5.91 -17.97 -28.84
N PHE A 289 -7.15 -18.47 -28.90
CA PHE A 289 -8.35 -17.64 -29.04
C PHE A 289 -8.41 -16.47 -28.06
N ASP A 290 -8.09 -16.74 -26.80
CA ASP A 290 -8.19 -15.76 -25.72
C ASP A 290 -7.12 -14.66 -25.76
N VAL A 291 -6.03 -14.87 -26.49
CA VAL A 291 -4.90 -13.92 -26.59
C VAL A 291 -4.89 -13.18 -27.94
N ARG A 292 -5.33 -13.79 -29.01
CA ARG A 292 -5.24 -13.24 -30.38
C ARG A 292 -5.95 -11.90 -30.60
N ASN A 293 -6.90 -11.55 -29.72
CA ASN A 293 -7.65 -10.29 -29.78
C ASN A 293 -6.90 -9.13 -29.11
N TYR A 294 -5.77 -9.41 -28.47
CA TYR A 294 -4.95 -8.37 -27.87
C TYR A 294 -3.82 -7.96 -28.81
N ARG A 295 -3.43 -6.68 -28.72
CA ARG A 295 -2.26 -6.17 -29.42
C ARG A 295 -1.02 -6.94 -28.98
N THR A 296 -0.43 -7.71 -29.89
CA THR A 296 0.76 -8.52 -29.67
C THR A 296 1.91 -8.00 -30.53
N ILE A 297 3.07 -7.85 -29.94
CA ILE A 297 4.30 -7.44 -30.60
C ILE A 297 5.04 -8.69 -31.07
N PHE A 298 5.03 -8.94 -32.38
CA PHE A 298 5.79 -10.04 -32.93
C PHE A 298 7.25 -9.66 -33.18
N TYR A 299 8.17 -10.54 -32.79
CA TYR A 299 9.61 -10.35 -32.98
C TYR A 299 10.25 -11.50 -33.75
N THR A 300 11.36 -11.21 -34.43
CA THR A 300 12.12 -12.17 -35.22
C THR A 300 13.44 -12.58 -34.57
N SER A 301 13.95 -11.76 -33.67
CA SER A 301 15.18 -12.00 -32.90
C SER A 301 15.14 -11.26 -31.56
N PRO A 302 16.00 -11.61 -30.57
CA PRO A 302 16.12 -10.88 -29.31
C PRO A 302 16.47 -9.40 -29.50
N ILE A 303 17.27 -9.03 -30.47
CA ILE A 303 17.64 -7.65 -30.81
C ILE A 303 16.41 -6.87 -31.34
N ASP A 304 15.61 -7.49 -32.22
CA ASP A 304 14.37 -6.91 -32.72
C ASP A 304 13.37 -6.69 -31.57
N LEU A 305 13.25 -7.67 -30.68
CA LEU A 305 12.41 -7.58 -29.47
C LEU A 305 12.86 -6.41 -28.57
N GLN A 306 14.16 -6.32 -28.29
CA GLN A 306 14.74 -5.25 -27.46
C GLN A 306 14.34 -3.86 -27.96
N GLY A 307 14.49 -3.61 -29.26
CA GLY A 307 14.11 -2.33 -29.88
C GLY A 307 12.61 -2.01 -29.74
N LYS A 308 11.76 -3.00 -29.99
CA LYS A 308 10.31 -2.86 -29.90
C LYS A 308 9.85 -2.63 -28.46
N VAL A 309 10.39 -3.38 -27.51
CA VAL A 309 10.05 -3.24 -26.08
C VAL A 309 10.55 -1.90 -25.54
N LEU A 310 11.74 -1.44 -25.93
CA LEU A 310 12.23 -0.12 -25.56
C LEU A 310 11.27 0.99 -25.98
N ALA A 311 10.75 0.93 -27.19
CA ALA A 311 9.77 1.90 -27.69
C ALA A 311 8.48 1.88 -26.86
N GLU A 312 7.97 0.69 -26.51
CA GLU A 312 6.77 0.55 -25.67
C GLU A 312 7.00 1.03 -24.24
N LEU A 313 8.16 0.76 -23.66
CA LEU A 313 8.51 1.26 -22.32
C LEU A 313 8.55 2.80 -22.31
N LYS A 314 9.17 3.42 -23.31
CA LYS A 314 9.17 4.88 -23.46
C LYS A 314 7.74 5.43 -23.57
N ASN A 315 6.90 4.84 -24.40
CA ASN A 315 5.50 5.25 -24.52
C ASN A 315 4.74 5.09 -23.20
N HIS A 316 4.86 3.94 -22.53
CA HIS A 316 4.16 3.67 -21.25
C HIS A 316 4.52 4.67 -20.17
N TYR A 317 5.79 5.03 -20.05
CA TYR A 317 6.27 5.93 -19.00
C TYR A 317 6.13 7.42 -19.35
N ASN A 318 6.10 7.79 -20.64
CA ASN A 318 5.93 9.19 -21.06
C ASN A 318 4.46 9.65 -21.02
N VAL A 319 3.50 8.77 -21.34
CA VAL A 319 2.06 9.08 -21.24
C VAL A 319 1.61 9.39 -19.80
N LYS A 320 2.33 8.94 -18.77
CA LYS A 320 2.02 9.22 -17.37
C LYS A 320 2.59 10.55 -16.85
N LYS A 321 3.18 11.39 -17.70
CA LYS A 321 3.70 12.73 -17.33
C LYS A 321 2.67 13.86 -17.48
N HIS A 322 1.43 13.56 -17.89
CA HIS A 322 0.35 14.57 -18.08
C HIS A 322 -0.80 14.36 -17.10
#